data_672208a55c9a26324a56a1fee1f83ffc
#
_entry.id   672208a55c9a26324a56a1fee1f83ffc
#
_cell.length_a   1.000
_cell.length_b   1.000
_cell.length_c   1.000
_cell.angle_alpha   90.00
_cell.angle_beta   90.00
_cell.angle_gamma   90.00
#
_symmetry.space_group_name_H-M   'P 1'
#
loop_
_entity.id
_entity.type
_entity.pdbx_description
1 polymer ?
#
loop_
_entity_poly.entity_id
_entity_poly.type
_entity_poly.pdbx_seq_one_letter_code
_entity_poly.pdbx_strand_id
1 'polypeptide(L)'
;MSAIRRLPERKLDSVAGTIARTQRVLCLVLLLAAAVGAASSTASAAAYRYKDSNGRWVYSDRPPPAGQSAEAMALSRGTDTPGITVQSRPSAAGVALVAVNGCRCPVEFAVRTSGGGQEVAARKLVPPQSEETLLEIGATAAAGGVEFDYAFVIGDPSAVHAPDRPYRVPFALARSFTVTQAPPDQLTHASLASRNAIDIAMPVGTAVHAARDGVVINVAHRNYRGGTRQENRDEANFVQILHDDGTTAVYAHLQLDTVRVRPGQRVERGEYIANSGNTGFSSGPHLHFVVLRNSGLKSESLPIAFAGPGGRAVTPRRGENLTAY
;
A
#
# COMPACT_ATOMS: atom_id res chain seq x y z
N MET A 1 -0.96 42.15 10.64
CA MET A 1 -1.41 41.63 9.33
C MET A 1 -0.21 40.95 8.69
N SER A 2 -0.06 39.68 8.86
CA SER A 2 1.04 38.92 8.28
C SER A 2 0.41 37.74 7.47
N ALA A 3 0.66 37.75 6.16
CA ALA A 3 0.06 36.84 5.20
C ALA A 3 0.77 35.49 5.28
N ILE A 4 0.06 34.49 5.69
CA ILE A 4 0.47 33.07 5.57
C ILE A 4 0.40 32.70 4.10
N ARG A 5 1.54 32.62 3.42
CA ARG A 5 1.64 31.98 2.10
C ARG A 5 1.52 30.47 2.29
N ARG A 6 0.40 29.89 1.90
CA ARG A 6 0.25 28.44 1.69
C ARG A 6 1.13 28.04 0.51
N LEU A 7 2.06 27.14 0.75
CA LEU A 7 2.75 26.43 -0.31
C LEU A 7 1.75 25.47 -0.99
N PRO A 8 1.83 25.25 -2.32
CA PRO A 8 0.86 24.44 -3.05
C PRO A 8 0.94 22.98 -2.58
N GLU A 9 -0.21 22.43 -2.24
CA GLU A 9 -0.41 21.00 -2.01
C GLU A 9 0.01 20.23 -3.28
N ARG A 10 1.13 19.54 -3.22
CA ARG A 10 1.44 18.53 -4.21
C ARG A 10 0.53 17.34 -3.93
N LYS A 11 -0.43 17.09 -4.82
CA LYS A 11 -1.22 15.87 -4.85
C LYS A 11 -0.27 14.68 -4.89
N LEU A 12 -0.28 13.89 -3.83
CA LEU A 12 0.41 12.61 -3.76
C LEU A 12 -0.54 11.55 -4.29
N ASP A 13 -0.20 11.01 -5.46
CA ASP A 13 -0.93 9.88 -6.03
C ASP A 13 -0.69 8.65 -5.15
N SER A 14 -1.76 8.15 -4.55
CA SER A 14 -1.72 6.94 -3.73
C SER A 14 -2.00 5.71 -4.60
N VAL A 15 -1.10 4.83 -4.66
CA VAL A 15 -1.19 3.36 -4.54
C VAL A 15 0.20 2.81 -4.68
N ALA A 16 0.70 2.23 -3.62
CA ALA A 16 2.01 1.64 -3.38
C ALA A 16 3.03 2.60 -2.71
N GLY A 17 2.97 2.63 -1.39
CA GLY A 17 4.16 2.86 -0.58
C GLY A 17 4.59 4.28 -0.29
N THR A 18 3.83 5.31 -0.63
CA THR A 18 4.13 6.66 -0.14
C THR A 18 2.95 7.15 0.68
N ILE A 19 2.99 6.96 1.98
CA ILE A 19 2.06 7.60 2.91
C ILE A 19 2.80 8.80 3.50
N ALA A 20 2.56 9.98 2.95
CA ALA A 20 2.88 11.21 3.67
C ALA A 20 1.80 11.42 4.73
N ARG A 21 2.14 11.27 5.99
CA ARG A 21 1.28 11.67 7.10
C ARG A 21 1.84 12.93 7.71
N THR A 22 1.08 14.01 7.61
CA THR A 22 1.31 15.19 8.43
C THR A 22 0.72 14.91 9.81
N GLN A 23 1.56 14.60 10.77
CA GLN A 23 1.15 14.41 12.16
C GLN A 23 1.61 15.61 12.95
N ARG A 24 0.66 16.47 13.31
CA ARG A 24 0.91 17.57 14.24
C ARG A 24 0.74 17.05 15.65
N VAL A 25 1.84 16.84 16.36
CA VAL A 25 1.83 16.47 17.76
C VAL A 25 2.06 17.71 18.59
N LEU A 26 1.00 18.26 19.15
CA LEU A 26 1.06 19.32 20.15
C LEU A 26 1.21 18.66 21.52
N CYS A 27 2.39 18.70 22.12
CA CYS A 27 2.56 18.28 23.52
C CYS A 27 1.95 19.33 24.44
N LEU A 28 0.67 19.17 24.81
CA LEU A 28 0.03 19.94 25.86
C LEU A 28 0.18 19.18 27.18
N VAL A 29 0.78 19.82 28.16
CA VAL A 29 0.80 19.36 29.57
C VAL A 29 -0.64 19.43 30.10
N LEU A 30 -1.23 18.27 30.43
CA LEU A 30 -2.60 18.13 30.88
C LEU A 30 -2.78 18.60 32.32
N LEU A 31 -3.61 19.62 32.49
CA LEU A 31 -4.41 19.84 33.70
C LEU A 31 -5.77 19.19 33.50
N LEU A 32 -6.15 18.29 34.43
CA LEU A 32 -7.45 17.60 34.43
C LEU A 32 -8.61 18.61 34.55
N ALA A 33 -9.55 18.52 33.58
CA ALA A 33 -10.93 18.97 33.79
C ALA A 33 -11.86 17.94 33.11
N ALA A 34 -12.70 17.32 33.90
CA ALA A 34 -13.75 16.40 33.47
C ALA A 34 -14.84 17.17 32.72
N ALA A 35 -15.10 16.78 31.46
CA ALA A 35 -16.27 17.19 30.72
C ALA A 35 -16.93 15.99 30.04
N VAL A 36 -18.22 15.87 30.29
CA VAL A 36 -19.18 14.87 29.87
C VAL A 36 -19.18 14.74 28.33
N GLY A 37 -18.88 13.52 27.85
CA GLY A 37 -18.79 13.24 26.45
C GLY A 37 -20.16 13.01 25.80
N ALA A 38 -20.41 13.73 24.72
CA ALA A 38 -21.37 13.30 23.70
C ALA A 38 -20.75 12.15 22.89
N ALA A 39 -21.27 10.95 23.05
CA ALA A 39 -20.88 9.80 22.27
C ALA A 39 -21.33 10.03 20.81
N SER A 40 -20.41 10.49 19.97
CA SER A 40 -20.59 10.38 18.53
C SER A 40 -20.50 8.90 18.17
N SER A 41 -21.63 8.27 17.92
CA SER A 41 -21.70 6.94 17.35
C SER A 41 -21.10 6.99 15.94
N THR A 42 -19.83 6.63 15.81
CA THR A 42 -19.25 6.33 14.51
C THR A 42 -20.02 5.12 13.97
N ALA A 43 -20.83 5.32 12.95
CA ALA A 43 -21.48 4.24 12.25
C ALA A 43 -20.39 3.29 11.75
N SER A 44 -20.27 2.14 12.43
CA SER A 44 -19.41 1.05 11.96
C SER A 44 -19.94 0.62 10.61
N ALA A 45 -19.10 0.73 9.56
CA ALA A 45 -19.48 0.24 8.25
C ALA A 45 -19.72 -1.26 8.37
N ALA A 46 -20.94 -1.71 8.15
CA ALA A 46 -21.31 -3.11 8.17
C ALA A 46 -21.18 -3.67 6.75
N ALA A 47 -20.47 -4.78 6.59
CA ALA A 47 -20.59 -5.62 5.43
C ALA A 47 -21.56 -6.75 5.72
N TYR A 48 -22.23 -7.24 4.70
CA TYR A 48 -23.20 -8.32 4.80
C TYR A 48 -22.67 -9.56 4.09
N ARG A 49 -22.77 -10.71 4.73
CA ARG A 49 -22.51 -12.02 4.14
C ARG A 49 -23.81 -12.80 4.05
N TYR A 50 -24.17 -13.25 2.86
CA TYR A 50 -25.36 -14.04 2.63
C TYR A 50 -25.16 -15.02 1.47
N LYS A 51 -26.04 -16.01 1.34
CA LYS A 51 -26.03 -16.91 0.19
C LYS A 51 -26.99 -16.42 -0.87
N ASP A 52 -26.56 -16.41 -2.14
CA ASP A 52 -27.47 -16.16 -3.27
C ASP A 52 -28.45 -17.33 -3.49
N SER A 53 -29.34 -17.19 -4.47
CA SER A 53 -30.30 -18.22 -4.86
C SER A 53 -29.65 -19.55 -5.30
N ASN A 54 -28.34 -19.53 -5.62
CA ASN A 54 -27.57 -20.69 -6.04
C ASN A 54 -26.73 -21.29 -4.90
N GLY A 55 -26.92 -20.79 -3.66
CA GLY A 55 -26.18 -21.24 -2.47
C GLY A 55 -24.75 -20.73 -2.38
N ARG A 56 -24.31 -19.78 -3.22
CA ARG A 56 -22.97 -19.19 -3.20
C ARG A 56 -22.92 -18.04 -2.19
N TRP A 57 -21.81 -17.92 -1.46
CA TRP A 57 -21.58 -16.82 -0.56
C TRP A 57 -21.37 -15.50 -1.34
N VAL A 58 -22.19 -14.49 -0.99
CA VAL A 58 -22.08 -13.12 -1.47
C VAL A 58 -21.66 -12.23 -0.31
N TYR A 59 -20.69 -11.35 -0.58
CA TYR A 59 -20.24 -10.30 0.33
C TYR A 59 -20.62 -8.96 -0.28
N SER A 60 -21.32 -8.10 0.47
CA SER A 60 -21.88 -6.86 -0.04
C SER A 60 -21.80 -5.76 1.03
N ASP A 61 -21.60 -4.53 0.58
CA ASP A 61 -21.72 -3.31 1.39
C ASP A 61 -23.20 -2.86 1.56
N ARG A 62 -24.13 -3.56 0.90
CA ARG A 62 -25.57 -3.31 0.97
C ARG A 62 -26.27 -4.48 1.64
N PRO A 63 -27.33 -4.22 2.41
CA PRO A 63 -28.15 -5.29 2.94
C PRO A 63 -28.71 -6.15 1.80
N PRO A 64 -28.92 -7.46 2.04
CA PRO A 64 -29.49 -8.35 1.03
C PRO A 64 -30.91 -7.89 0.66
N PRO A 65 -31.46 -8.40 -0.46
CA PRO A 65 -32.86 -8.24 -0.81
C PRO A 65 -33.78 -8.64 0.35
N ALA A 66 -34.93 -7.97 0.47
CA ALA A 66 -35.90 -8.23 1.54
C ALA A 66 -36.29 -9.72 1.59
N GLY A 67 -36.23 -10.32 2.78
CA GLY A 67 -36.56 -11.72 3.02
C GLY A 67 -35.35 -12.67 2.98
N GLN A 68 -34.16 -12.20 2.71
CA GLN A 68 -32.94 -13.02 2.73
C GLN A 68 -32.14 -12.82 4.02
N SER A 69 -31.86 -13.92 4.72
CA SER A 69 -31.05 -13.88 5.94
C SER A 69 -29.60 -13.53 5.62
N ALA A 70 -29.06 -12.53 6.31
CA ALA A 70 -27.65 -12.13 6.18
C ALA A 70 -27.01 -12.00 7.55
N GLU A 71 -25.72 -12.29 7.60
CA GLU A 71 -24.87 -12.00 8.74
C GLU A 71 -24.23 -10.62 8.54
N ALA A 72 -24.50 -9.69 9.47
CA ALA A 72 -23.81 -8.41 9.49
C ALA A 72 -22.42 -8.62 10.07
N MET A 73 -21.40 -8.32 9.28
CA MET A 73 -19.98 -8.40 9.68
C MET A 73 -19.50 -7.03 10.13
N ALA A 74 -19.10 -6.90 11.40
CA ALA A 74 -18.35 -5.73 11.84
C ALA A 74 -16.93 -5.82 11.25
N LEU A 75 -16.69 -5.08 10.19
CA LEU A 75 -15.35 -4.99 9.60
C LEU A 75 -14.57 -3.91 10.36
N SER A 76 -13.65 -4.32 11.21
CA SER A 76 -12.60 -3.41 11.65
C SER A 76 -11.70 -3.10 10.45
N ARG A 77 -11.45 -1.83 10.17
CA ARG A 77 -10.40 -1.40 9.24
C ARG A 77 -9.05 -1.83 9.81
N GLY A 78 -8.67 -3.06 9.55
CA GLY A 78 -7.39 -3.61 9.89
C GLY A 78 -6.56 -3.65 8.62
N THR A 79 -5.74 -2.66 8.41
CA THR A 79 -4.57 -2.83 7.57
C THR A 79 -3.53 -3.53 8.43
N ASP A 80 -3.08 -4.71 8.05
CA ASP A 80 -1.84 -5.30 8.58
C ASP A 80 -0.64 -4.52 8.02
N THR A 81 -0.81 -3.20 7.91
CA THR A 81 0.24 -2.29 7.47
C THR A 81 1.34 -2.34 8.51
N PRO A 82 2.56 -2.65 8.14
CA PRO A 82 3.68 -2.61 9.08
C PRO A 82 3.72 -1.23 9.72
N GLY A 83 3.90 -1.18 11.05
CA GLY A 83 3.93 0.06 11.81
C GLY A 83 5.14 0.90 11.41
N ILE A 84 5.01 1.65 10.30
CA ILE A 84 6.04 2.56 9.79
C ILE A 84 5.64 3.97 10.22
N THR A 85 6.43 4.58 11.11
CA THR A 85 6.09 5.90 11.70
C THR A 85 7.35 6.64 12.16
N VAL A 86 7.21 7.95 12.40
CA VAL A 86 8.19 8.73 13.15
C VAL A 86 7.55 9.17 14.45
N GLN A 87 8.25 8.99 15.56
CA GLN A 87 7.82 9.33 16.90
C GLN A 87 8.72 10.39 17.50
N SER A 88 8.13 11.32 18.22
CA SER A 88 8.85 12.27 19.08
C SER A 88 9.04 11.62 20.45
N ARG A 89 10.29 11.53 20.93
CA ARG A 89 10.64 10.94 22.23
C ARG A 89 11.59 11.87 23.00
N PRO A 90 11.47 11.94 24.34
CA PRO A 90 12.47 12.64 25.17
C PRO A 90 13.87 12.06 24.95
N SER A 91 14.89 12.92 24.91
CA SER A 91 16.29 12.53 24.82
C SER A 91 17.16 13.38 25.77
N ALA A 92 18.42 12.97 25.95
CA ALA A 92 19.36 13.72 26.77
C ALA A 92 19.64 15.14 26.23
N ALA A 93 19.52 15.32 24.91
CA ALA A 93 19.70 16.61 24.24
C ALA A 93 18.42 17.49 24.26
N GLY A 94 17.25 16.88 24.49
CA GLY A 94 15.95 17.52 24.44
C GLY A 94 14.90 16.56 23.85
N VAL A 95 14.70 16.54 22.54
CA VAL A 95 13.74 15.68 21.83
C VAL A 95 14.40 14.99 20.65
N ALA A 96 14.23 13.66 20.57
CA ALA A 96 14.62 12.86 19.43
C ALA A 96 13.41 12.57 18.51
N LEU A 97 13.57 12.73 17.21
CA LEU A 97 12.65 12.18 16.22
C LEU A 97 13.17 10.81 15.78
N VAL A 98 12.41 9.77 16.16
CA VAL A 98 12.80 8.35 15.99
C VAL A 98 11.92 7.73 14.91
N ALA A 99 12.53 7.23 13.85
CA ALA A 99 11.86 6.38 12.88
C ALA A 99 11.65 4.98 13.46
N VAL A 100 10.45 4.48 13.35
CA VAL A 100 10.08 3.11 13.72
C VAL A 100 9.73 2.36 12.42
N ASN A 101 10.51 1.36 12.09
CA ASN A 101 10.30 0.51 10.94
C ASN A 101 9.76 -0.87 11.37
N GLY A 102 8.45 -1.04 11.40
CA GLY A 102 7.80 -2.33 11.64
C GLY A 102 7.77 -3.26 10.41
N CYS A 103 8.24 -2.80 9.24
CA CYS A 103 8.32 -3.62 8.03
C CYS A 103 9.45 -4.66 8.13
N ARG A 104 9.27 -5.79 7.48
CA ARG A 104 10.34 -6.79 7.25
C ARG A 104 11.19 -6.45 6.02
N CYS A 105 11.32 -5.19 5.73
CA CYS A 105 12.02 -4.62 4.59
C CYS A 105 12.73 -3.33 5.01
N PRO A 106 13.81 -2.90 4.35
CA PRO A 106 14.37 -1.59 4.57
C PRO A 106 13.35 -0.51 4.19
N VAL A 107 13.36 0.60 4.91
CA VAL A 107 12.50 1.75 4.65
C VAL A 107 13.33 3.03 4.70
N GLU A 108 13.24 3.83 3.66
CA GLU A 108 13.87 5.13 3.64
C GLU A 108 12.91 6.17 4.21
N PHE A 109 13.38 6.89 5.22
CA PHE A 109 12.66 7.97 5.87
C PHE A 109 13.27 9.34 5.53
N ALA A 110 12.40 10.33 5.46
CA ALA A 110 12.79 11.75 5.57
C ALA A 110 11.90 12.42 6.60
N VAL A 111 12.50 13.32 7.38
CA VAL A 111 11.80 14.14 8.36
C VAL A 111 12.21 15.59 8.18
N ARG A 112 11.28 16.50 8.37
CA ARG A 112 11.49 17.94 8.44
C ARG A 112 10.83 18.49 9.69
N THR A 113 11.51 19.40 10.36
CA THR A 113 10.96 20.15 11.49
C THR A 113 11.35 21.62 11.36
N SER A 114 10.46 22.50 11.82
CA SER A 114 10.73 23.92 11.99
C SER A 114 10.80 24.21 13.50
N GLY A 115 11.99 24.46 14.01
CA GLY A 115 12.20 24.81 15.40
C GLY A 115 13.25 25.94 15.52
N GLY A 116 13.01 26.95 16.42
CA GLY A 116 13.95 28.02 16.64
C GLY A 116 14.25 28.90 15.42
N GLY A 117 13.37 28.95 14.41
CA GLY A 117 13.53 29.78 13.22
C GLY A 117 14.37 29.14 12.09
N GLN A 118 14.84 27.92 12.28
CA GLN A 118 15.56 27.15 11.24
C GLN A 118 14.80 25.91 10.85
N GLU A 119 14.77 25.59 9.56
CA GLU A 119 14.30 24.33 9.04
C GLU A 119 15.45 23.30 9.10
N VAL A 120 15.20 22.19 9.77
CA VAL A 120 16.16 21.07 9.86
C VAL A 120 15.53 19.84 9.23
N ALA A 121 16.27 19.17 8.38
CA ALA A 121 15.82 17.97 7.71
C ALA A 121 16.85 16.83 7.83
N ALA A 122 16.35 15.61 7.93
CA ALA A 122 17.19 14.43 7.89
C ALA A 122 16.57 13.36 6.98
N ARG A 123 17.45 12.52 6.42
CA ARG A 123 17.09 11.37 5.59
C ARG A 123 17.93 10.19 6.01
N LYS A 124 17.28 9.02 6.18
CA LYS A 124 17.96 7.82 6.63
C LYS A 124 17.27 6.56 6.10
N LEU A 125 18.05 5.57 5.71
CA LEU A 125 17.59 4.22 5.46
C LEU A 125 17.57 3.47 6.80
N VAL A 126 16.39 2.97 7.17
CA VAL A 126 16.18 2.26 8.44
C VAL A 126 16.02 0.76 8.15
N PRO A 127 16.85 -0.10 8.77
CA PRO A 127 16.81 -1.55 8.55
C PRO A 127 15.43 -2.17 8.87
N PRO A 128 15.15 -3.41 8.41
CA PRO A 128 13.95 -4.13 8.76
C PRO A 128 13.76 -4.27 10.27
N GLN A 129 12.53 -4.07 10.74
CA GLN A 129 12.12 -4.28 12.14
C GLN A 129 13.05 -3.60 13.16
N SER A 130 13.42 -2.36 12.88
CA SER A 130 14.34 -1.58 13.72
C SER A 130 13.84 -0.16 13.95
N GLU A 131 14.48 0.52 14.88
CA GLU A 131 14.27 1.93 15.18
C GLU A 131 15.58 2.69 15.04
N GLU A 132 15.50 3.91 14.52
CA GLU A 132 16.65 4.76 14.30
C GLU A 132 16.33 6.23 14.59
N THR A 133 17.21 6.90 15.32
CA THR A 133 17.11 8.34 15.50
C THR A 133 17.44 9.04 14.19
N LEU A 134 16.50 9.86 13.73
CA LEU A 134 16.63 10.69 12.53
C LEU A 134 17.22 12.07 12.87
N LEU A 135 16.71 12.70 13.92
CA LEU A 135 17.12 14.01 14.39
C LEU A 135 17.11 14.11 15.91
N GLU A 136 18.07 14.84 16.45
CA GLU A 136 18.08 15.34 17.82
C GLU A 136 17.80 16.85 17.81
N ILE A 137 16.86 17.30 18.63
CA ILE A 137 16.43 18.67 18.74
C ILE A 137 16.73 19.16 20.15
N GLY A 138 17.59 20.16 20.27
CA GLY A 138 18.00 20.70 21.56
C GLY A 138 16.85 21.23 22.41
N ALA A 139 17.00 21.16 23.74
CA ALA A 139 15.94 21.51 24.69
C ALA A 139 15.37 22.94 24.49
N THR A 140 16.23 23.90 24.15
CA THR A 140 15.82 25.29 23.87
C THR A 140 14.92 25.40 22.64
N ALA A 141 15.25 24.67 21.57
CA ALA A 141 14.45 24.65 20.34
C ALA A 141 13.16 23.84 20.50
N ALA A 142 13.14 22.88 21.43
CA ALA A 142 12.00 22.03 21.73
C ALA A 142 11.03 22.60 22.79
N ALA A 143 11.37 23.72 23.45
CA ALA A 143 10.62 24.28 24.58
C ALA A 143 9.17 24.67 24.24
N GLY A 144 8.88 24.98 22.97
CA GLY A 144 7.54 25.29 22.46
C GLY A 144 6.78 24.11 21.87
N GLY A 145 7.30 22.89 21.99
CA GLY A 145 6.84 21.71 21.27
C GLY A 145 7.58 21.55 19.92
N VAL A 146 7.55 20.34 19.39
CA VAL A 146 8.17 20.01 18.10
C VAL A 146 7.08 19.64 17.09
N GLU A 147 6.93 20.49 16.08
CA GLU A 147 6.13 20.15 14.89
C GLU A 147 7.04 19.57 13.83
N PHE A 148 6.65 18.45 13.23
CA PHE A 148 7.41 17.82 12.17
C PHE A 148 6.52 17.16 11.12
N ASP A 149 7.02 17.16 9.89
CA ASP A 149 6.48 16.37 8.78
C ASP A 149 7.45 15.24 8.45
N TYR A 150 6.92 14.11 8.04
CA TYR A 150 7.73 13.01 7.57
C TYR A 150 7.15 12.31 6.35
N ALA A 151 8.03 11.74 5.58
CA ALA A 151 7.70 10.85 4.47
C ALA A 151 8.55 9.59 4.57
N PHE A 152 8.06 8.50 3.98
CA PHE A 152 8.84 7.29 3.86
C PHE A 152 8.54 6.56 2.56
N VAL A 153 9.50 5.76 2.10
CA VAL A 153 9.33 4.83 0.97
C VAL A 153 9.94 3.49 1.33
N ILE A 154 9.18 2.43 1.05
CA ILE A 154 9.61 1.04 1.23
C ILE A 154 10.70 0.71 0.21
N GLY A 155 11.77 0.06 0.67
CA GLY A 155 12.90 -0.38 -0.14
C GLY A 155 14.16 0.45 0.03
N ASP A 156 15.27 -0.15 -0.33
CA ASP A 156 16.58 0.50 -0.40
C ASP A 156 16.68 1.31 -1.70
N PRO A 157 17.06 2.60 -1.67
CA PRO A 157 17.25 3.39 -2.89
C PRO A 157 18.41 2.91 -3.77
N SER A 158 19.29 2.07 -3.27
CA SER A 158 20.37 1.44 -4.05
C SER A 158 19.92 0.16 -4.80
N ALA A 159 18.68 -0.30 -4.59
CA ALA A 159 18.14 -1.49 -5.24
C ALA A 159 18.19 -1.39 -6.77
N VAL A 160 18.69 -2.45 -7.41
CA VAL A 160 18.81 -2.54 -8.86
C VAL A 160 17.96 -3.70 -9.36
N HIS A 161 17.02 -3.40 -10.26
CA HIS A 161 16.14 -4.42 -10.86
C HIS A 161 16.95 -5.41 -11.71
N ALA A 162 17.11 -6.62 -11.22
CA ALA A 162 17.92 -7.67 -11.83
C ALA A 162 17.27 -9.05 -11.69
N PRO A 163 16.10 -9.30 -12.30
CA PRO A 163 15.49 -10.62 -12.26
C PRO A 163 16.31 -11.62 -13.08
N ASP A 164 16.55 -12.80 -12.53
CA ASP A 164 17.27 -13.91 -13.19
C ASP A 164 16.57 -14.45 -14.44
N ARG A 165 15.26 -14.24 -14.51
CA ARG A 165 14.38 -14.67 -15.61
C ARG A 165 13.14 -13.78 -15.69
N PRO A 166 12.39 -13.78 -16.82
CA PRO A 166 11.13 -13.04 -16.94
C PRO A 166 10.14 -13.44 -15.85
N TYR A 167 9.35 -12.50 -15.39
CA TYR A 167 8.29 -12.75 -14.39
C TYR A 167 7.31 -13.81 -14.91
N ARG A 168 6.84 -14.68 -14.02
CA ARG A 168 5.72 -15.55 -14.35
C ARG A 168 4.45 -14.72 -14.48
N VAL A 169 3.60 -15.06 -15.44
CA VAL A 169 2.25 -14.50 -15.51
C VAL A 169 1.51 -14.85 -14.21
N PRO A 170 0.88 -13.88 -13.50
CA PRO A 170 0.43 -14.06 -12.12
C PRO A 170 -0.93 -14.78 -11.99
N PHE A 171 -1.17 -15.82 -12.78
CA PHE A 171 -2.36 -16.67 -12.69
C PHE A 171 -2.05 -18.12 -13.10
N ALA A 172 -3.03 -19.02 -12.98
CA ALA A 172 -2.84 -20.45 -13.19
C ALA A 172 -2.37 -20.78 -14.62
N LEU A 173 -1.57 -21.86 -14.75
CA LEU A 173 -1.10 -22.36 -16.05
C LEU A 173 -2.25 -22.65 -17.00
N ALA A 174 -2.00 -22.57 -18.29
CA ALA A 174 -2.96 -22.76 -19.40
C ALA A 174 -4.17 -21.81 -19.39
N ARG A 175 -4.17 -20.78 -18.52
CA ARG A 175 -5.17 -19.71 -18.56
C ARG A 175 -4.64 -18.53 -19.38
N SER A 176 -5.59 -17.78 -19.94
CA SER A 176 -5.29 -16.60 -20.76
C SER A 176 -6.26 -15.47 -20.41
N PHE A 177 -5.75 -14.25 -20.24
CA PHE A 177 -6.55 -13.07 -19.93
C PHE A 177 -6.03 -11.86 -20.69
N THR A 178 -6.96 -10.96 -21.05
CA THR A 178 -6.64 -9.74 -21.81
C THR A 178 -6.00 -8.69 -20.92
N VAL A 179 -4.95 -8.06 -21.41
CA VAL A 179 -4.33 -6.87 -20.82
C VAL A 179 -5.19 -5.65 -21.14
N THR A 180 -5.72 -4.99 -20.13
CA THR A 180 -6.55 -3.79 -20.31
C THR A 180 -5.76 -2.49 -20.24
N GLN A 181 -4.63 -2.49 -19.52
CA GLN A 181 -3.66 -1.39 -19.49
C GLN A 181 -2.24 -1.95 -19.40
N ALA A 182 -1.33 -1.38 -20.17
CA ALA A 182 0.11 -1.61 -20.11
C ALA A 182 0.83 -0.46 -20.81
N PRO A 183 2.14 -0.19 -20.52
CA PRO A 183 2.91 0.80 -21.26
C PRO A 183 3.01 0.44 -22.77
N PRO A 184 3.00 1.44 -23.69
CA PRO A 184 2.80 2.87 -23.45
C PRO A 184 1.33 3.28 -23.35
N ASP A 185 0.38 2.39 -23.62
CA ASP A 185 -1.05 2.66 -23.79
C ASP A 185 -1.78 2.57 -22.42
N GLN A 186 -1.62 3.60 -21.61
CA GLN A 186 -2.20 3.70 -20.28
C GLN A 186 -3.36 4.70 -20.27
N LEU A 187 -4.40 4.40 -19.47
CA LEU A 187 -5.55 5.29 -19.27
C LEU A 187 -5.47 6.03 -17.93
N THR A 188 -5.07 5.32 -16.86
CA THR A 188 -5.10 5.83 -15.50
C THR A 188 -3.73 5.79 -14.80
N HIS A 189 -2.75 5.11 -15.36
CA HIS A 189 -1.41 4.91 -14.78
C HIS A 189 -0.44 6.05 -15.14
N ALA A 190 -0.72 7.27 -14.66
CA ALA A 190 0.06 8.46 -15.03
C ALA A 190 1.21 8.80 -14.04
N SER A 191 1.21 8.19 -12.84
CA SER A 191 2.20 8.51 -11.81
C SER A 191 3.51 7.75 -12.02
N LEU A 192 4.59 8.22 -11.38
CA LEU A 192 5.87 7.52 -11.35
C LEU A 192 5.72 6.08 -10.81
N ALA A 193 4.86 5.89 -9.82
CA ALA A 193 4.61 4.59 -9.20
C ALA A 193 3.72 3.65 -10.03
N SER A 194 3.01 4.16 -11.03
CA SER A 194 2.04 3.35 -11.79
C SER A 194 2.30 3.27 -13.30
N ARG A 195 3.12 4.16 -13.86
CA ARG A 195 3.32 4.25 -15.31
C ARG A 195 3.77 2.97 -16.02
N ASN A 196 4.31 2.00 -15.28
CA ASN A 196 4.68 0.68 -15.79
C ASN A 196 3.78 -0.44 -15.24
N ALA A 197 2.66 -0.09 -14.60
CA ALA A 197 1.71 -1.07 -14.11
C ALA A 197 0.96 -1.75 -15.25
N ILE A 198 0.53 -2.97 -15.00
CA ILE A 198 -0.17 -3.82 -15.95
C ILE A 198 -1.49 -4.23 -15.31
N ASP A 199 -2.60 -3.90 -15.98
CA ASP A 199 -3.93 -4.35 -15.59
C ASP A 199 -4.37 -5.51 -16.48
N ILE A 200 -4.76 -6.59 -15.85
CA ILE A 200 -5.16 -7.84 -16.51
C ILE A 200 -6.63 -8.10 -16.17
N ALA A 201 -7.51 -8.13 -17.16
CA ALA A 201 -8.94 -8.41 -16.96
C ALA A 201 -9.12 -9.84 -16.45
N MET A 202 -9.36 -9.95 -15.16
CA MET A 202 -9.55 -11.24 -14.49
C MET A 202 -10.90 -11.24 -13.75
N PRO A 203 -11.78 -12.22 -14.01
CA PRO A 203 -13.02 -12.37 -13.24
C PRO A 203 -12.75 -12.47 -11.74
N VAL A 204 -13.64 -11.90 -10.92
CA VAL A 204 -13.57 -12.04 -9.46
C VAL A 204 -13.48 -13.52 -9.09
N GLY A 205 -12.56 -13.86 -8.16
CA GLY A 205 -12.35 -15.23 -7.72
C GLY A 205 -11.31 -16.02 -8.54
N THR A 206 -10.66 -15.39 -9.53
CA THR A 206 -9.57 -16.04 -10.27
C THR A 206 -8.32 -16.13 -9.41
N ALA A 207 -7.70 -17.31 -9.34
CA ALA A 207 -6.48 -17.51 -8.54
C ALA A 207 -5.33 -16.65 -9.02
N VAL A 208 -4.72 -15.91 -8.09
CA VAL A 208 -3.53 -15.08 -8.28
C VAL A 208 -2.32 -15.78 -7.68
N HIS A 209 -1.24 -15.81 -8.43
CA HIS A 209 0.01 -16.48 -8.08
C HIS A 209 1.18 -15.50 -8.05
N ALA A 210 2.17 -15.75 -7.20
CA ALA A 210 3.40 -14.97 -7.15
C ALA A 210 4.15 -15.04 -8.48
N ALA A 211 4.48 -13.89 -9.05
CA ALA A 211 5.17 -13.80 -10.34
C ALA A 211 6.68 -14.05 -10.23
N ARG A 212 7.25 -13.90 -9.05
CA ARG A 212 8.66 -14.12 -8.69
C ARG A 212 8.78 -14.50 -7.22
N ASP A 213 9.83 -15.21 -6.86
CA ASP A 213 10.17 -15.53 -5.48
C ASP A 213 10.37 -14.28 -4.63
N GLY A 214 10.08 -14.37 -3.33
CA GLY A 214 10.33 -13.25 -2.43
C GLY A 214 9.77 -13.46 -1.04
N VAL A 215 9.73 -12.36 -0.28
CA VAL A 215 9.15 -12.32 1.06
C VAL A 215 7.98 -11.36 1.06
N VAL A 216 6.83 -11.80 1.54
CA VAL A 216 5.66 -10.94 1.74
C VAL A 216 6.00 -9.89 2.79
N ILE A 217 5.85 -8.62 2.47
CA ILE A 217 6.17 -7.52 3.39
C ILE A 217 4.95 -6.74 3.85
N ASN A 218 3.88 -6.75 3.05
CA ASN A 218 2.66 -6.01 3.36
C ASN A 218 1.44 -6.68 2.74
N VAL A 219 0.30 -6.66 3.43
CA VAL A 219 -0.98 -7.16 2.93
C VAL A 219 -2.13 -6.26 3.40
N ALA A 220 -3.14 -6.11 2.54
CA ALA A 220 -4.46 -5.64 2.91
C ALA A 220 -5.48 -6.64 2.36
N HIS A 221 -6.44 -7.09 3.17
CA HIS A 221 -7.34 -8.17 2.75
C HIS A 221 -8.78 -8.02 3.23
N ARG A 222 -9.07 -6.96 4.01
CA ARG A 222 -10.38 -6.74 4.67
C ARG A 222 -11.23 -5.66 4.01
N ASN A 223 -10.74 -5.05 2.94
CA ASN A 223 -11.49 -4.06 2.19
C ASN A 223 -12.51 -4.76 1.29
N TYR A 224 -13.71 -4.22 1.21
CA TYR A 224 -14.82 -4.80 0.44
C TYR A 224 -15.38 -3.84 -0.61
N ARG A 225 -15.06 -2.54 -0.48
CA ARG A 225 -15.53 -1.52 -1.42
C ARG A 225 -14.69 -1.49 -2.68
N GLY A 226 -15.35 -1.22 -3.80
CA GLY A 226 -14.72 -0.96 -5.07
C GLY A 226 -15.53 0.04 -5.90
N GLY A 227 -14.89 0.73 -6.80
CA GLY A 227 -15.52 1.71 -7.69
C GLY A 227 -14.63 2.91 -7.95
N THR A 228 -15.07 3.77 -8.88
CA THR A 228 -14.27 4.90 -9.39
C THR A 228 -14.35 6.17 -8.55
N ARG A 229 -14.91 6.11 -7.34
CA ARG A 229 -14.94 7.24 -6.41
C ARG A 229 -13.59 7.43 -5.75
N GLN A 230 -13.20 8.69 -5.50
CA GLN A 230 -11.93 9.05 -4.87
C GLN A 230 -11.75 8.40 -3.49
N GLU A 231 -12.83 8.24 -2.73
CA GLU A 231 -12.84 7.60 -1.40
C GLU A 231 -12.39 6.13 -1.40
N ASN A 232 -12.46 5.47 -2.57
CA ASN A 232 -12.05 4.07 -2.70
C ASN A 232 -10.55 3.89 -2.96
N ARG A 233 -9.77 4.95 -3.10
CA ARG A 233 -8.34 4.85 -3.47
C ARG A 233 -7.53 4.00 -2.49
N ASP A 234 -7.80 4.14 -1.20
CA ASP A 234 -7.06 3.46 -0.14
C ASP A 234 -7.76 2.15 0.31
N GLU A 235 -8.79 1.72 -0.43
CA GLU A 235 -9.62 0.55 -0.10
C GLU A 235 -9.27 -0.69 -0.95
N ALA A 236 -8.14 -0.69 -1.66
CA ALA A 236 -7.71 -1.86 -2.40
C ALA A 236 -7.14 -2.94 -1.46
N ASN A 237 -7.56 -4.19 -1.64
CA ASN A 237 -6.84 -5.32 -1.08
C ASN A 237 -5.62 -5.61 -1.95
N PHE A 238 -4.50 -5.94 -1.31
CA PHE A 238 -3.26 -6.21 -2.02
C PHE A 238 -2.34 -7.15 -1.26
N VAL A 239 -1.38 -7.71 -1.99
CA VAL A 239 -0.18 -8.38 -1.48
C VAL A 239 1.02 -7.65 -2.06
N GLN A 240 2.01 -7.34 -1.22
CA GLN A 240 3.30 -6.78 -1.63
C GLN A 240 4.43 -7.75 -1.26
N ILE A 241 5.26 -8.09 -2.23
CA ILE A 241 6.34 -9.06 -2.11
C ILE A 241 7.67 -8.37 -2.40
N LEU A 242 8.63 -8.47 -1.48
CA LEU A 242 10.01 -8.01 -1.64
C LEU A 242 10.84 -9.12 -2.29
N HIS A 243 11.51 -8.79 -3.36
CA HIS A 243 12.44 -9.66 -4.08
C HIS A 243 13.88 -9.50 -3.56
N ASP A 244 14.74 -10.43 -3.91
CA ASP A 244 16.16 -10.49 -3.52
C ASP A 244 16.98 -9.32 -4.06
N ASP A 245 16.57 -8.70 -5.18
CA ASP A 245 17.19 -7.52 -5.77
C ASP A 245 16.72 -6.18 -5.14
N GLY A 246 15.93 -6.24 -4.07
CA GLY A 246 15.40 -5.08 -3.36
C GLY A 246 14.19 -4.42 -4.02
N THR A 247 13.73 -4.91 -5.18
CA THR A 247 12.47 -4.46 -5.79
C THR A 247 11.26 -5.12 -5.13
N THR A 248 10.07 -4.52 -5.28
CA THR A 248 8.84 -5.10 -4.74
C THR A 248 7.78 -5.27 -5.82
N ALA A 249 7.05 -6.39 -5.80
CA ALA A 249 5.86 -6.57 -6.63
C ALA A 249 4.58 -6.34 -5.81
N VAL A 250 3.63 -5.61 -6.39
CA VAL A 250 2.30 -5.37 -5.81
C VAL A 250 1.25 -6.03 -6.69
N TYR A 251 0.36 -6.79 -6.04
CA TYR A 251 -0.81 -7.44 -6.61
C TYR A 251 -2.02 -6.81 -5.96
N ALA A 252 -2.77 -5.98 -6.67
CA ALA A 252 -3.86 -5.21 -6.08
C ALA A 252 -5.24 -5.51 -6.68
N HIS A 253 -6.27 -4.90 -6.08
CA HIS A 253 -7.71 -5.13 -6.32
C HIS A 253 -8.16 -6.55 -6.00
N LEU A 254 -7.50 -7.20 -5.03
CA LEU A 254 -7.79 -8.57 -4.62
C LEU A 254 -9.16 -8.69 -3.96
N GLN A 255 -9.72 -9.89 -4.00
CA GLN A 255 -11.02 -10.19 -3.39
C GLN A 255 -10.91 -10.19 -1.86
N LEU A 256 -11.95 -9.66 -1.20
CA LEU A 256 -12.11 -9.69 0.25
C LEU A 256 -11.83 -11.08 0.81
N ASP A 257 -10.99 -11.14 1.84
CA ASP A 257 -10.73 -12.32 2.68
C ASP A 257 -10.14 -13.54 1.93
N THR A 258 -9.50 -13.30 0.77
CA THR A 258 -8.89 -14.40 -0.01
C THR A 258 -7.37 -14.44 0.03
N VAL A 259 -6.71 -13.46 0.64
CA VAL A 259 -5.25 -13.48 0.83
C VAL A 259 -4.87 -14.65 1.75
N ARG A 260 -3.92 -15.49 1.31
CA ARG A 260 -3.48 -16.70 2.03
C ARG A 260 -2.03 -16.64 2.49
N VAL A 261 -1.40 -15.50 2.30
CA VAL A 261 -0.03 -15.24 2.72
C VAL A 261 0.00 -14.11 3.75
N ARG A 262 1.07 -14.03 4.55
CA ARG A 262 1.22 -13.05 5.64
C ARG A 262 2.60 -12.39 5.61
N PRO A 263 2.75 -11.18 6.15
CA PRO A 263 4.05 -10.53 6.26
C PRO A 263 5.08 -11.41 6.95
N GLY A 264 6.27 -11.52 6.32
CA GLY A 264 7.36 -12.40 6.73
C GLY A 264 7.33 -13.79 6.10
N GLN A 265 6.27 -14.17 5.43
CA GLN A 265 6.21 -15.45 4.72
C GLN A 265 7.05 -15.36 3.42
N ARG A 266 7.92 -16.36 3.21
CA ARG A 266 8.58 -16.58 1.93
C ARG A 266 7.59 -17.23 0.98
N VAL A 267 7.56 -16.76 -0.24
CA VAL A 267 6.74 -17.33 -1.33
C VAL A 267 7.62 -17.66 -2.53
N GLU A 268 7.28 -18.73 -3.20
CA GLU A 268 7.94 -19.16 -4.43
C GLU A 268 7.18 -18.66 -5.67
N ARG A 269 7.91 -18.47 -6.76
CA ARG A 269 7.33 -18.13 -8.06
C ARG A 269 6.30 -19.17 -8.48
N GLY A 270 5.06 -18.76 -8.66
CA GLY A 270 3.94 -19.64 -8.99
C GLY A 270 3.12 -20.08 -7.79
N GLU A 271 3.52 -19.74 -6.56
CA GLU A 271 2.72 -20.03 -5.37
C GLU A 271 1.41 -19.22 -5.37
N TYR A 272 0.32 -19.86 -4.97
CA TYR A 272 -0.98 -19.19 -4.84
C TYR A 272 -0.95 -18.22 -3.66
N ILE A 273 -1.38 -16.96 -3.89
CA ILE A 273 -1.34 -15.92 -2.87
C ILE A 273 -2.71 -15.34 -2.51
N ALA A 274 -3.64 -15.25 -3.46
CA ALA A 274 -4.98 -14.68 -3.28
C ALA A 274 -5.88 -14.97 -4.48
N ASN A 275 -7.11 -14.41 -4.45
CA ASN A 275 -7.97 -14.33 -5.63
C ASN A 275 -8.08 -12.87 -6.12
N SER A 276 -8.20 -12.70 -7.45
CA SER A 276 -8.55 -11.42 -8.06
C SER A 276 -9.94 -10.95 -7.63
N GLY A 277 -10.14 -9.66 -7.58
CA GLY A 277 -11.36 -9.02 -7.12
C GLY A 277 -11.68 -7.74 -7.89
N ASN A 278 -12.28 -6.79 -7.17
CA ASN A 278 -12.62 -5.46 -7.66
C ASN A 278 -12.63 -4.43 -6.52
N THR A 279 -11.77 -4.61 -5.51
CA THR A 279 -11.68 -3.71 -4.35
C THR A 279 -10.85 -2.47 -4.66
N GLY A 280 -11.12 -1.36 -3.97
CA GLY A 280 -10.40 -0.11 -4.16
C GLY A 280 -10.88 0.71 -5.36
N PHE A 281 -10.02 1.63 -5.86
CA PHE A 281 -10.34 2.46 -7.03
C PHE A 281 -10.24 1.62 -8.30
N SER A 282 -11.36 1.10 -8.77
CA SER A 282 -11.44 0.20 -9.91
C SER A 282 -12.74 0.39 -10.68
N SER A 283 -12.66 0.34 -12.01
CA SER A 283 -13.82 0.42 -12.92
C SER A 283 -14.44 -0.95 -13.24
N GLY A 284 -13.77 -2.06 -12.90
CA GLY A 284 -14.23 -3.41 -13.17
C GLY A 284 -13.23 -4.47 -12.70
N PRO A 285 -13.63 -5.74 -12.62
CA PRO A 285 -12.77 -6.81 -12.14
C PRO A 285 -11.47 -6.95 -12.94
N HIS A 286 -10.33 -6.81 -12.27
CA HIS A 286 -9.00 -6.98 -12.86
C HIS A 286 -7.95 -7.24 -11.77
N LEU A 287 -6.80 -7.70 -12.17
CA LEU A 287 -5.59 -7.70 -11.36
C LEU A 287 -4.73 -6.52 -11.80
N HIS A 288 -4.43 -5.60 -10.88
CA HIS A 288 -3.38 -4.60 -11.05
C HIS A 288 -2.06 -5.19 -10.56
N PHE A 289 -1.07 -5.24 -11.45
CA PHE A 289 0.26 -5.75 -11.17
C PHE A 289 1.32 -4.71 -11.48
N VAL A 290 2.21 -4.43 -10.53
CA VAL A 290 3.32 -3.48 -10.72
C VAL A 290 4.54 -3.92 -9.94
N VAL A 291 5.73 -3.72 -10.52
CA VAL A 291 7.02 -3.86 -9.84
C VAL A 291 7.56 -2.47 -9.54
N LEU A 292 8.00 -2.27 -8.31
CA LEU A 292 8.43 -0.98 -7.79
C LEU A 292 9.85 -1.06 -7.24
N ARG A 293 10.56 0.08 -7.31
CA ARG A 293 11.74 0.34 -6.50
C ARG A 293 11.61 1.67 -5.75
N ASN A 294 12.40 1.83 -4.72
CA ASN A 294 12.67 3.15 -4.16
C ASN A 294 13.69 3.85 -5.04
N SER A 295 13.36 5.01 -5.60
CA SER A 295 14.27 5.85 -6.38
C SER A 295 14.61 7.16 -5.66
N GLY A 296 14.80 7.08 -4.34
CA GLY A 296 15.10 8.22 -3.48
C GLY A 296 13.85 8.94 -2.99
N LEU A 297 13.18 8.39 -1.98
CA LEU A 297 11.92 8.87 -1.41
C LEU A 297 10.78 8.96 -2.45
N LYS A 298 10.87 8.18 -3.51
CA LYS A 298 9.83 8.05 -4.53
C LYS A 298 9.66 6.59 -4.90
N SER A 299 8.43 6.11 -4.91
CA SER A 299 8.11 4.82 -5.51
C SER A 299 8.14 4.98 -7.03
N GLU A 300 8.98 4.20 -7.69
CA GLU A 300 9.10 4.18 -9.14
C GLU A 300 8.72 2.81 -9.67
N SER A 301 7.78 2.76 -10.62
CA SER A 301 7.41 1.54 -11.31
C SER A 301 8.43 1.20 -12.40
N LEU A 302 8.70 -0.09 -12.53
CA LEU A 302 9.72 -0.63 -13.44
C LEU A 302 9.05 -1.34 -14.61
N PRO A 303 9.60 -1.20 -15.84
CA PRO A 303 9.17 -2.01 -16.96
C PRO A 303 9.57 -3.47 -16.71
N ILE A 304 8.65 -4.38 -17.00
CA ILE A 304 8.90 -5.82 -16.84
C ILE A 304 8.47 -6.59 -18.08
N ALA A 305 8.98 -7.82 -18.20
CA ALA A 305 8.50 -8.80 -19.17
C ALA A 305 8.01 -10.06 -18.45
N PHE A 306 6.98 -10.68 -19.00
CA PHE A 306 6.51 -11.98 -18.56
C PHE A 306 7.13 -13.13 -19.34
N ALA A 307 7.16 -14.30 -18.73
CA ALA A 307 7.58 -15.52 -19.42
C ALA A 307 6.46 -15.97 -20.37
N GLY A 308 6.78 -16.04 -21.63
CA GLY A 308 5.97 -16.63 -22.69
C GLY A 308 6.41 -18.05 -23.05
N PRO A 309 6.02 -18.55 -24.24
CA PRO A 309 6.37 -19.89 -24.72
C PRO A 309 7.87 -20.14 -24.67
N GLY A 310 8.26 -21.26 -24.09
CA GLY A 310 9.67 -21.64 -23.94
C GLY A 310 10.48 -20.70 -23.03
N GLY A 311 9.83 -19.95 -22.13
CA GLY A 311 10.48 -19.02 -21.20
C GLY A 311 10.94 -17.71 -21.83
N ARG A 312 10.58 -17.42 -23.07
CA ARG A 312 10.93 -16.16 -23.76
C ARG A 312 10.28 -14.97 -23.07
N ALA A 313 10.99 -13.85 -23.01
CA ALA A 313 10.45 -12.61 -22.49
C ALA A 313 9.37 -12.05 -23.43
N VAL A 314 8.19 -11.76 -22.87
CA VAL A 314 7.06 -11.14 -23.57
C VAL A 314 6.71 -9.85 -22.85
N THR A 315 6.80 -8.73 -23.54
CA THR A 315 6.33 -7.43 -23.04
C THR A 315 4.82 -7.35 -23.21
N PRO A 316 4.05 -7.15 -22.11
CA PRO A 316 2.59 -7.05 -22.20
C PRO A 316 2.18 -5.79 -22.97
N ARG A 317 1.13 -5.89 -23.79
CA ARG A 317 0.55 -4.75 -24.52
C ARG A 317 -0.95 -4.73 -24.32
N ARG A 318 -1.51 -3.54 -24.25
CA ARG A 318 -2.95 -3.34 -24.16
C ARG A 318 -3.67 -4.02 -25.34
N GLY A 319 -4.75 -4.74 -25.03
CA GLY A 319 -5.57 -5.48 -26.00
C GLY A 319 -5.05 -6.88 -26.34
N GLU A 320 -3.82 -7.22 -25.96
CA GLU A 320 -3.29 -8.56 -26.16
C GLU A 320 -3.65 -9.51 -25.01
N ASN A 321 -3.64 -10.80 -25.28
CA ASN A 321 -3.84 -11.82 -24.27
C ASN A 321 -2.49 -12.29 -23.71
N LEU A 322 -2.38 -12.30 -22.39
CA LEU A 322 -1.31 -13.00 -21.69
C LEU A 322 -1.76 -14.43 -21.40
N THR A 323 -0.92 -15.40 -21.72
CA THR A 323 -1.12 -16.84 -21.44
C THR A 323 -0.05 -17.30 -20.46
N ALA A 324 -0.43 -18.04 -19.42
CA ALA A 324 0.49 -18.66 -18.49
C ALA A 324 0.97 -20.03 -19.02
N TYR A 325 2.29 -20.22 -19.16
CA TYR A 325 2.98 -21.40 -19.65
C TYR A 325 3.74 -22.12 -18.56
#